data_490685186a993e0dc98a14c0d5035478
#
_entry.id   490685186a993e0dc98a14c0d5035478
#
_cell.length_a   1.000
_cell.length_b   1.000
_cell.length_c   1.000
_cell.angle_alpha   90.00
_cell.angle_beta   90.00
_cell.angle_gamma   90.00
#
_symmetry.space_group_name_H-M   'P 1'
#
loop_
_entity.id
_entity.type
_entity.pdbx_description
1 polymer ?
#
loop_
_entity_poly.entity_id
_entity_poly.type
_entity_poly.pdbx_seq_one_letter_code
_entity_poly.pdbx_strand_id
1 'polypeptide(L)'
;AYACIGEDIMPTGERGEIGQVKPTGWHTVKYDIVDGKYLYNRCHLIGWQLTGENANTRNLITGTRYFNVDGMLPFENMVDDYIEETGNHVLYRVTPDFRGSELVARGVQIEAYSVEDDGDGICFNVYIYNIQPGITIDYATGKSSLGGTSAATTTKASTPKVTTTRAVVTTTKAATVATTASVSNVTYIGNR
;
A
#
# COMPACT_ATOMS: atom_id res chain seq x y z
N ALA A 1 6.28 5.39 -4.44
CA ALA A 1 5.36 6.50 -4.20
C ALA A 1 5.41 6.90 -2.73
N TYR A 2 5.17 8.16 -2.44
CA TYR A 2 5.16 8.69 -1.07
C TYR A 2 4.24 9.91 -1.01
N ALA A 3 3.40 9.99 0.01
CA ALA A 3 2.52 11.13 0.28
C ALA A 3 2.29 11.31 1.79
N CYS A 4 1.97 12.53 2.20
CA CYS A 4 1.29 12.81 3.45
C CYS A 4 -0.18 12.96 3.09
N ILE A 5 -0.99 11.96 3.45
CA ILE A 5 -2.38 11.86 3.02
C ILE A 5 -3.28 12.49 4.09
N GLY A 6 -4.18 13.34 3.69
CA GLY A 6 -5.21 13.98 4.48
C GLY A 6 -6.39 14.32 3.58
N GLU A 7 -7.51 14.74 4.14
CA GLU A 7 -8.72 15.09 3.39
C GLU A 7 -8.46 16.14 2.27
N ASP A 8 -7.45 16.99 2.45
CA ASP A 8 -7.06 18.06 1.52
C ASP A 8 -6.54 17.56 0.16
N ILE A 9 -6.03 16.31 0.09
CA ILE A 9 -5.55 15.70 -1.16
C ILE A 9 -6.40 14.50 -1.61
N MET A 10 -7.35 14.06 -0.82
CA MET A 10 -8.28 13.00 -1.20
C MET A 10 -9.21 13.48 -2.33
N PRO A 11 -9.68 12.57 -3.20
CA PRO A 11 -10.45 12.96 -4.38
C PRO A 11 -11.85 13.47 -4.00
N THR A 12 -12.24 14.60 -4.59
CA THR A 12 -13.60 15.16 -4.47
C THR A 12 -14.48 14.88 -5.72
N GLY A 13 -13.92 14.24 -6.74
CA GLY A 13 -14.57 13.96 -8.01
C GLY A 13 -14.64 12.48 -8.35
N GLU A 14 -15.14 12.17 -9.54
CA GLU A 14 -15.23 10.79 -10.02
C GLU A 14 -13.88 10.29 -10.53
N ARG A 15 -13.65 9.00 -10.33
CA ARG A 15 -12.47 8.31 -10.85
C ARG A 15 -12.52 8.22 -12.37
N GLY A 16 -11.46 8.69 -13.03
CA GLY A 16 -11.32 8.60 -14.48
C GLY A 16 -10.83 7.23 -14.97
N GLU A 17 -10.84 7.03 -16.29
CA GLU A 17 -10.31 5.82 -16.90
C GLU A 17 -8.78 5.79 -16.89
N ILE A 18 -8.20 4.60 -16.67
CA ILE A 18 -6.76 4.35 -16.68
C ILE A 18 -6.33 3.30 -17.73
N GLY A 19 -7.27 2.90 -18.62
CA GLY A 19 -7.08 1.83 -19.60
C GLY A 19 -5.93 2.07 -20.57
N GLN A 20 -5.60 3.33 -20.86
CA GLN A 20 -4.51 3.75 -21.75
C GLN A 20 -3.10 3.52 -21.16
N VAL A 21 -2.98 3.45 -19.83
CA VAL A 21 -1.68 3.20 -19.18
C VAL A 21 -1.34 1.72 -19.27
N LYS A 22 -0.14 1.42 -19.73
CA LYS A 22 0.43 0.06 -19.77
C LYS A 22 1.73 0.05 -18.98
N PRO A 23 1.69 -0.31 -17.70
CA PRO A 23 2.91 -0.44 -16.90
C PRO A 23 3.86 -1.49 -17.48
N THR A 24 5.11 -1.53 -17.02
CA THR A 24 6.08 -2.55 -17.47
C THR A 24 5.54 -3.96 -17.23
N GLY A 25 5.85 -4.89 -18.13
CA GLY A 25 5.38 -6.28 -18.04
C GLY A 25 3.88 -6.48 -18.22
N TRP A 26 3.13 -5.46 -18.71
CA TRP A 26 1.68 -5.56 -18.91
C TRP A 26 1.30 -6.57 -19.99
N HIS A 27 0.41 -7.50 -19.63
CA HIS A 27 -0.26 -8.40 -20.55
C HIS A 27 -1.77 -8.43 -20.26
N THR A 28 -2.60 -8.43 -21.30
CA THR A 28 -4.04 -8.71 -21.16
C THR A 28 -4.24 -10.21 -21.23
N VAL A 29 -4.35 -10.84 -20.09
CA VAL A 29 -4.53 -12.31 -19.98
C VAL A 29 -5.68 -12.64 -19.03
N LYS A 30 -6.40 -13.73 -19.34
CA LYS A 30 -7.56 -14.18 -18.58
C LYS A 30 -7.38 -15.61 -18.11
N TYR A 31 -7.87 -15.88 -16.89
CA TYR A 31 -7.96 -17.21 -16.30
C TYR A 31 -9.30 -17.34 -15.57
N ASP A 32 -10.00 -18.46 -15.74
CA ASP A 32 -11.30 -18.67 -15.11
C ASP A 32 -11.25 -18.74 -13.58
N ILE A 33 -10.08 -19.05 -13.02
CA ILE A 33 -9.85 -19.12 -11.56
C ILE A 33 -9.61 -17.74 -10.92
N VAL A 34 -9.49 -16.68 -11.71
CA VAL A 34 -9.26 -15.31 -11.22
C VAL A 34 -10.60 -14.59 -11.13
N ASP A 35 -10.85 -13.88 -10.03
CA ASP A 35 -12.00 -13.01 -9.88
C ASP A 35 -12.03 -11.95 -10.99
N GLY A 36 -13.18 -11.81 -11.69
CA GLY A 36 -13.30 -10.98 -12.89
C GLY A 36 -12.49 -11.46 -14.09
N LYS A 37 -11.84 -12.62 -13.99
CA LYS A 37 -11.05 -13.34 -15.02
C LYS A 37 -9.73 -12.66 -15.43
N TYR A 38 -9.60 -11.35 -15.39
CA TYR A 38 -8.37 -10.66 -15.76
C TYR A 38 -7.30 -10.80 -14.69
N LEU A 39 -6.16 -11.43 -15.03
CA LEU A 39 -5.04 -11.63 -14.11
C LEU A 39 -4.48 -10.31 -13.61
N TYR A 40 -4.17 -9.41 -14.55
CA TYR A 40 -3.49 -8.16 -14.23
C TYR A 40 -4.45 -6.98 -14.13
N ASN A 41 -4.23 -6.20 -13.09
CA ASN A 41 -4.78 -4.87 -12.86
C ASN A 41 -3.67 -3.82 -13.02
N ARG A 42 -4.06 -2.61 -13.40
CA ARG A 42 -3.22 -1.43 -13.24
C ARG A 42 -3.32 -1.00 -11.78
N CYS A 43 -2.40 -1.53 -10.97
CA CYS A 43 -2.43 -1.29 -9.53
C CYS A 43 -1.82 0.07 -9.23
N HIS A 44 -2.56 0.93 -8.55
CA HIS A 44 -1.97 2.12 -7.96
C HIS A 44 -1.01 1.71 -6.84
N LEU A 45 0.12 2.39 -6.71
CA LEU A 45 0.98 2.27 -5.54
C LEU A 45 0.32 2.95 -4.34
N ILE A 46 -0.22 4.15 -4.54
CA ILE A 46 -1.12 4.81 -3.58
C ILE A 46 -2.49 4.89 -4.25
N GLY A 47 -3.51 4.32 -3.63
CA GLY A 47 -4.86 4.21 -4.14
C GLY A 47 -5.45 5.56 -4.56
N TRP A 48 -6.31 5.54 -5.58
CA TRP A 48 -7.00 6.74 -6.03
C TRP A 48 -7.82 7.40 -4.91
N GLN A 49 -8.46 6.62 -4.05
CA GLN A 49 -9.23 7.11 -2.91
C GLN A 49 -8.40 7.97 -1.94
N LEU A 50 -7.09 7.72 -1.87
CA LEU A 50 -6.19 8.40 -0.94
C LEU A 50 -5.59 9.71 -1.49
N THR A 51 -5.43 9.84 -2.81
CA THR A 51 -4.71 11.00 -3.38
C THR A 51 -5.33 11.56 -4.66
N GLY A 52 -6.40 10.98 -5.18
CA GLY A 52 -6.99 11.39 -6.45
C GLY A 52 -6.10 11.17 -7.69
N GLU A 53 -4.89 10.61 -7.51
CA GLU A 53 -3.95 10.33 -8.60
C GLU A 53 -4.48 9.21 -9.50
N ASN A 54 -4.97 9.54 -10.71
CA ASN A 54 -5.67 8.61 -11.56
C ASN A 54 -4.76 7.88 -12.56
N ALA A 55 -4.38 8.52 -13.66
CA ALA A 55 -3.62 7.90 -14.77
C ALA A 55 -2.12 8.20 -14.71
N ASN A 56 -1.59 8.47 -13.53
CA ASN A 56 -0.18 8.76 -13.33
C ASN A 56 0.67 7.50 -13.53
N THR A 57 1.50 7.49 -14.58
CA THR A 57 2.36 6.35 -14.93
C THR A 57 3.41 6.03 -13.87
N ARG A 58 3.75 6.97 -12.97
CA ARG A 58 4.67 6.76 -11.86
C ARG A 58 3.99 6.13 -10.63
N ASN A 59 2.67 6.13 -10.60
CA ASN A 59 1.86 5.56 -9.54
C ASN A 59 1.15 4.27 -9.95
N LEU A 60 1.43 3.72 -11.14
CA LEU A 60 0.78 2.53 -11.66
C LEU A 60 1.79 1.43 -11.98
N ILE A 61 1.57 0.23 -11.45
CA ILE A 61 2.34 -0.98 -11.75
C ILE A 61 1.44 -2.11 -12.26
N THR A 62 2.05 -3.10 -12.91
CA THR A 62 1.38 -4.36 -13.24
C THR A 62 1.27 -5.22 -11.99
N GLY A 63 0.07 -5.40 -11.46
CA GLY A 63 -0.19 -6.26 -10.32
C GLY A 63 -1.31 -7.25 -10.62
N THR A 64 -1.34 -8.36 -9.90
CA THR A 64 -2.43 -9.33 -10.06
C THR A 64 -3.73 -8.84 -9.43
N ARG A 65 -4.84 -9.45 -9.79
CA ARG A 65 -6.13 -9.17 -9.16
C ARG A 65 -6.07 -9.43 -7.66
N TYR A 66 -5.49 -10.56 -7.24
CA TYR A 66 -5.36 -10.93 -5.83
C TYR A 66 -4.47 -9.94 -5.07
N PHE A 67 -3.30 -9.60 -5.62
CA PHE A 67 -2.42 -8.60 -5.05
C PHE A 67 -3.12 -7.24 -4.82
N ASN A 68 -3.90 -6.78 -5.81
CA ASN A 68 -4.58 -5.49 -5.75
C ASN A 68 -5.72 -5.48 -4.73
N VAL A 69 -6.58 -6.50 -4.75
CA VAL A 69 -7.85 -6.49 -4.01
C VAL A 69 -7.74 -7.14 -2.63
N ASP A 70 -7.05 -8.29 -2.56
CA ASP A 70 -6.92 -9.02 -1.30
C ASP A 70 -5.63 -8.62 -0.55
N GLY A 71 -4.66 -8.07 -1.26
CA GLY A 71 -3.38 -7.65 -0.71
C GLY A 71 -3.35 -6.18 -0.30
N MET A 72 -3.42 -5.25 -1.26
CA MET A 72 -3.21 -3.81 -1.00
C MET A 72 -4.45 -3.11 -0.46
N LEU A 73 -5.62 -3.34 -1.06
CA LEU A 73 -6.85 -2.62 -0.73
C LEU A 73 -7.23 -2.63 0.75
N PRO A 74 -7.06 -3.71 1.55
CA PRO A 74 -7.35 -3.67 2.98
C PRO A 74 -6.52 -2.64 3.77
N PHE A 75 -5.26 -2.40 3.37
CA PHE A 75 -4.40 -1.41 4.00
C PHE A 75 -4.73 0.01 3.54
N GLU A 76 -5.12 0.16 2.27
CA GLU A 76 -5.60 1.44 1.73
C GLU A 76 -6.89 1.87 2.43
N ASN A 77 -7.85 0.95 2.60
CA ASN A 77 -9.10 1.22 3.31
C ASN A 77 -8.86 1.57 4.79
N MET A 78 -7.93 0.89 5.46
CA MET A 78 -7.58 1.20 6.84
C MET A 78 -7.09 2.65 7.00
N VAL A 79 -6.31 3.15 6.05
CA VAL A 79 -5.82 4.53 6.05
C VAL A 79 -6.95 5.51 5.69
N ASP A 80 -7.78 5.16 4.71
CA ASP A 80 -8.95 5.92 4.29
C ASP A 80 -9.93 6.14 5.46
N ASP A 81 -10.37 5.03 6.08
CA ASP A 81 -11.26 5.03 7.25
C ASP A 81 -10.70 5.89 8.40
N TYR A 82 -9.38 5.76 8.69
CA TYR A 82 -8.75 6.55 9.75
C TYR A 82 -8.78 8.06 9.46
N ILE A 83 -8.50 8.46 8.23
CA ILE A 83 -8.51 9.87 7.83
C ILE A 83 -9.93 10.43 7.89
N GLU A 84 -10.93 9.69 7.38
CA GLU A 84 -12.33 10.09 7.43
C GLU A 84 -12.87 10.22 8.87
N GLU A 85 -12.44 9.32 9.77
CA GLU A 85 -12.89 9.33 11.18
C GLU A 85 -12.22 10.44 12.02
N THR A 86 -10.98 10.81 11.71
CA THR A 86 -10.18 11.67 12.59
C THR A 86 -9.86 13.05 12.01
N GLY A 87 -9.83 13.19 10.69
CA GLY A 87 -9.30 14.36 9.98
C GLY A 87 -7.78 14.49 10.08
N ASN A 88 -7.09 13.49 10.65
CA ASN A 88 -5.63 13.48 10.80
C ASN A 88 -4.94 13.05 9.51
N HIS A 89 -3.62 13.31 9.44
CA HIS A 89 -2.80 12.93 8.28
C HIS A 89 -2.07 11.62 8.50
N VAL A 90 -1.79 10.92 7.39
CA VAL A 90 -0.98 9.69 7.38
C VAL A 90 0.18 9.85 6.41
N LEU A 91 1.41 9.69 6.91
CA LEU A 91 2.58 9.47 6.06
C LEU A 91 2.48 8.08 5.47
N TYR A 92 2.38 7.99 4.13
CA TYR A 92 2.16 6.74 3.42
C TYR A 92 3.22 6.56 2.33
N ARG A 93 3.94 5.44 2.37
CA ARG A 93 4.98 5.11 1.40
C ARG A 93 4.76 3.72 0.84
N VAL A 94 4.82 3.61 -0.49
CA VAL A 94 4.77 2.32 -1.19
C VAL A 94 5.99 2.19 -2.08
N THR A 95 6.79 1.16 -1.82
CA THR A 95 8.02 0.86 -2.53
C THR A 95 7.88 -0.47 -3.28
N PRO A 96 7.81 -0.47 -4.62
CA PRO A 96 7.76 -1.69 -5.41
C PRO A 96 9.12 -2.40 -5.41
N ASP A 97 9.10 -3.73 -5.26
CA ASP A 97 10.28 -4.60 -5.29
C ASP A 97 10.49 -5.18 -6.70
N PHE A 98 11.27 -4.47 -7.53
CA PHE A 98 11.76 -4.98 -8.80
C PHE A 98 13.16 -5.55 -8.62
N ARG A 99 13.40 -6.79 -9.06
CA ARG A 99 14.72 -7.43 -8.96
C ARG A 99 15.47 -7.40 -10.29
N GLY A 100 16.64 -6.80 -10.29
CA GLY A 100 17.45 -6.68 -11.49
C GLY A 100 16.70 -5.99 -12.63
N SER A 101 16.47 -6.69 -13.74
CA SER A 101 15.77 -6.20 -14.93
C SER A 101 14.32 -6.71 -15.05
N GLU A 102 13.71 -7.19 -13.96
CA GLU A 102 12.33 -7.65 -13.97
C GLU A 102 11.36 -6.53 -14.36
N LEU A 103 10.36 -6.87 -15.16
CA LEU A 103 9.36 -5.92 -15.64
C LEU A 103 8.12 -5.85 -14.75
N VAL A 104 7.93 -6.85 -13.88
CA VAL A 104 6.83 -6.91 -12.90
C VAL A 104 7.43 -6.96 -11.50
N ALA A 105 6.95 -6.10 -10.62
CA ALA A 105 7.38 -6.09 -9.23
C ALA A 105 6.99 -7.40 -8.53
N ARG A 106 7.87 -7.93 -7.69
CA ARG A 106 7.61 -9.12 -6.86
C ARG A 106 6.60 -8.88 -5.75
N GLY A 107 6.45 -7.65 -5.36
CA GLY A 107 5.56 -7.16 -4.35
C GLY A 107 5.78 -5.68 -4.10
N VAL A 108 5.16 -5.19 -3.06
CA VAL A 108 5.38 -3.83 -2.54
C VAL A 108 5.59 -3.87 -1.04
N GLN A 109 6.45 -3.01 -0.55
CA GLN A 109 6.49 -2.65 0.85
C GLN A 109 5.57 -1.45 1.05
N ILE A 110 4.65 -1.53 1.99
CA ILE A 110 3.77 -0.43 2.39
C ILE A 110 4.11 -0.04 3.81
N GLU A 111 4.39 1.25 4.00
CA GLU A 111 4.68 1.85 5.29
C GLU A 111 3.69 2.99 5.53
N ALA A 112 3.06 3.02 6.70
CA ALA A 112 2.12 4.05 7.08
C ALA A 112 2.31 4.47 8.54
N TYR A 113 2.11 5.77 8.81
CA TYR A 113 2.26 6.35 10.12
C TYR A 113 1.37 7.59 10.26
N SER A 114 0.46 7.59 11.22
CA SER A 114 -0.39 8.76 11.51
C SER A 114 0.40 9.86 12.20
N VAL A 115 0.18 11.10 11.76
CA VAL A 115 1.06 12.22 12.10
C VAL A 115 0.69 12.86 13.42
N GLU A 116 -0.57 13.24 13.59
CA GLU A 116 -1.03 14.07 14.72
C GLU A 116 -1.06 13.33 16.05
N ASP A 117 -1.23 11.99 15.99
CA ASP A 117 -1.26 11.12 17.17
C ASP A 117 0.03 10.29 17.36
N ASP A 118 1.09 10.65 16.62
CA ASP A 118 2.42 10.02 16.71
C ASP A 118 2.38 8.50 16.50
N GLY A 119 1.55 8.04 15.53
CA GLY A 119 1.42 6.65 15.13
C GLY A 119 0.50 5.80 16.01
N ASP A 120 -0.28 6.41 16.91
CA ASP A 120 -1.21 5.65 17.81
C ASP A 120 -2.39 5.05 17.03
N GLY A 121 -2.88 5.75 15.99
CA GLY A 121 -3.96 5.26 15.12
C GLY A 121 -3.48 4.38 13.98
N ILE A 122 -2.49 4.85 13.21
CA ILE A 122 -1.90 4.10 12.08
C ILE A 122 -0.40 4.00 12.25
N CYS A 123 0.10 2.78 12.41
CA CYS A 123 1.54 2.48 12.40
C CYS A 123 1.77 1.06 11.88
N PHE A 124 2.12 0.92 10.61
CA PHE A 124 2.46 -0.39 10.06
C PHE A 124 3.56 -0.34 9.00
N ASN A 125 4.24 -1.47 8.84
CA ASN A 125 5.20 -1.72 7.78
C ASN A 125 4.99 -3.17 7.32
N VAL A 126 4.43 -3.35 6.13
CA VAL A 126 4.05 -4.64 5.60
C VAL A 126 4.61 -4.87 4.20
N TYR A 127 4.81 -6.13 3.83
CA TYR A 127 5.18 -6.51 2.48
C TYR A 127 4.06 -7.34 1.86
N ILE A 128 3.54 -6.88 0.73
CA ILE A 128 2.47 -7.54 -0.03
C ILE A 128 3.08 -8.20 -1.26
N TYR A 129 2.94 -9.51 -1.38
CA TYR A 129 3.43 -10.28 -2.53
C TYR A 129 2.53 -10.10 -3.75
N ASN A 130 3.12 -9.78 -4.90
CA ASN A 130 2.41 -9.71 -6.19
C ASN A 130 2.26 -11.11 -6.78
N ILE A 131 1.34 -11.87 -6.24
CA ILE A 131 1.02 -13.26 -6.61
C ILE A 131 -0.46 -13.40 -6.97
N GLN A 132 -0.79 -14.51 -7.67
CA GLN A 132 -2.16 -14.95 -7.87
C GLN A 132 -2.23 -16.44 -7.53
N PRO A 133 -3.05 -16.86 -6.56
CA PRO A 133 -3.22 -18.28 -6.26
C PRO A 133 -3.55 -19.12 -7.53
N GLY A 134 -2.83 -20.22 -7.71
CA GLY A 134 -3.01 -21.10 -8.87
C GLY A 134 -2.40 -20.60 -10.19
N ILE A 135 -1.70 -19.45 -10.19
CA ILE A 135 -1.02 -18.90 -11.37
C ILE A 135 0.49 -18.75 -11.06
N THR A 136 1.32 -19.17 -12.03
CA THR A 136 2.75 -18.89 -12.03
C THR A 136 3.01 -17.66 -12.89
N ILE A 137 3.78 -16.71 -12.35
CA ILE A 137 4.17 -15.46 -13.01
C ILE A 137 5.66 -15.48 -13.29
N ASP A 138 6.02 -15.17 -14.52
CA ASP A 138 7.38 -14.81 -14.90
C ASP A 138 7.57 -13.29 -14.71
N TYR A 139 8.17 -12.90 -13.61
CA TYR A 139 8.38 -11.48 -13.27
C TYR A 139 9.32 -10.76 -14.23
N ALA A 140 10.20 -11.49 -14.92
CA ALA A 140 11.08 -10.88 -15.90
C ALA A 140 10.33 -10.34 -17.12
N THR A 141 9.21 -10.98 -17.50
CA THR A 141 8.49 -10.64 -18.73
C THR A 141 7.02 -10.25 -18.50
N GLY A 142 6.43 -10.60 -17.35
CA GLY A 142 4.99 -10.52 -17.08
C GLY A 142 4.17 -11.64 -17.71
N LYS A 143 4.79 -12.62 -18.38
CA LYS A 143 4.08 -13.81 -18.87
C LYS A 143 3.61 -14.66 -17.70
N SER A 144 2.54 -15.43 -17.91
CA SER A 144 1.94 -16.25 -16.86
C SER A 144 1.38 -17.55 -17.41
N SER A 145 1.22 -18.52 -16.53
CA SER A 145 0.60 -19.82 -16.86
C SER A 145 -0.16 -20.34 -15.63
N LEU A 146 -1.12 -21.24 -15.86
CA LEU A 146 -1.71 -22.01 -14.75
C LEU A 146 -0.60 -22.75 -14.02
N GLY A 147 -0.51 -22.55 -12.71
CA GLY A 147 0.40 -23.31 -11.85
C GLY A 147 -0.01 -24.79 -11.90
N GLY A 148 0.95 -25.69 -12.15
CA GLY A 148 0.71 -27.10 -11.90
C GLY A 148 0.37 -27.26 -10.41
N THR A 149 -0.54 -28.19 -10.09
CA THR A 149 -1.04 -28.49 -8.75
C THR A 149 0.10 -28.81 -7.76
N SER A 150 0.73 -27.79 -7.24
CA SER A 150 1.43 -27.89 -5.96
C SER A 150 0.46 -27.30 -4.92
N ALA A 151 -0.03 -28.15 -4.03
CA ALA A 151 -0.92 -27.74 -2.95
C ALA A 151 -0.25 -26.65 -2.13
N ALA A 152 -0.49 -25.38 -2.49
CA ALA A 152 -0.19 -24.27 -1.60
C ALA A 152 -1.19 -24.38 -0.46
N THR A 153 -0.71 -24.79 0.69
CA THR A 153 -1.43 -24.71 1.96
C THR A 153 -1.76 -23.22 2.16
N THR A 154 -2.99 -22.86 1.86
CA THR A 154 -3.52 -21.52 2.16
C THR A 154 -3.56 -21.39 3.68
N THR A 155 -2.52 -20.85 4.26
CA THR A 155 -2.63 -20.27 5.58
C THR A 155 -3.47 -19.00 5.39
N LYS A 156 -4.76 -19.12 5.70
CA LYS A 156 -5.69 -17.99 5.75
C LYS A 156 -5.07 -16.98 6.71
N ALA A 157 -4.63 -15.85 6.19
CA ALA A 157 -4.16 -14.75 7.03
C ALA A 157 -5.31 -14.39 7.95
N SER A 158 -5.16 -14.73 9.22
CA SER A 158 -6.07 -14.25 10.25
C SER A 158 -5.85 -12.74 10.34
N THR A 159 -6.90 -11.99 10.11
CA THR A 159 -6.97 -10.55 10.38
C THR A 159 -6.35 -10.32 11.76
N PRO A 160 -5.34 -9.47 11.92
CA PRO A 160 -4.82 -9.16 13.23
C PRO A 160 -5.96 -8.49 14.02
N LYS A 161 -6.44 -9.20 15.04
CA LYS A 161 -7.34 -8.63 16.01
C LYS A 161 -6.52 -7.60 16.79
N VAL A 162 -6.74 -6.34 16.51
CA VAL A 162 -6.19 -5.24 17.31
C VAL A 162 -6.71 -5.43 18.73
N THR A 163 -5.87 -5.93 19.62
CA THR A 163 -6.17 -5.96 21.05
C THR A 163 -5.75 -4.62 21.60
N THR A 164 -6.71 -3.73 21.74
CA THR A 164 -6.52 -2.47 22.46
C THR A 164 -6.29 -2.80 23.92
N THR A 165 -5.06 -2.91 24.33
CA THR A 165 -4.69 -2.98 25.74
C THR A 165 -4.68 -1.55 26.28
N ARG A 166 -5.81 -1.13 26.83
CA ARG A 166 -5.93 0.13 27.55
C ARG A 166 -5.02 0.09 28.77
N ALA A 167 -3.84 0.70 28.67
CA ALA A 167 -2.98 0.94 29.80
C ALA A 167 -3.66 2.01 30.71
N VAL A 168 -3.99 1.60 31.90
CA VAL A 168 -4.44 2.52 32.97
C VAL A 168 -3.22 3.32 33.40
N VAL A 169 -3.12 4.57 32.95
CA VAL A 169 -2.11 5.51 33.43
C VAL A 169 -2.56 6.03 34.79
N THR A 170 -1.92 5.54 35.83
CA THR A 170 -2.03 6.13 37.17
C THR A 170 -1.15 7.38 37.18
N THR A 171 -1.77 8.55 37.20
CA THR A 171 -1.09 9.84 37.31
C THR A 171 -0.44 9.99 38.69
N THR A 172 0.87 9.86 38.77
CA THR A 172 1.66 10.38 39.88
C THR A 172 2.31 11.71 39.45
N LYS A 173 1.90 12.77 40.08
CA LYS A 173 2.40 14.15 39.89
C LYS A 173 3.81 14.25 40.44
N ALA A 174 4.83 14.53 39.62
CA ALA A 174 6.15 14.98 40.05
C ALA A 174 6.77 15.98 39.08
N ALA A 175 6.97 17.12 39.61
CA ALA A 175 8.00 18.18 39.44
C ALA A 175 8.72 18.36 38.09
N THR A 176 8.61 19.59 37.64
CA THR A 176 9.30 20.32 36.58
C THR A 176 10.83 20.19 36.65
N VAL A 177 11.45 19.75 35.55
CA VAL A 177 12.83 20.15 35.22
C VAL A 177 12.84 20.51 33.73
N ALA A 178 13.11 21.77 33.43
CA ALA A 178 13.29 22.25 32.06
C ALA A 178 14.70 21.82 31.59
N THR A 179 14.74 21.09 30.46
CA THR A 179 15.99 20.89 29.74
C THR A 179 15.71 21.23 28.26
N THR A 180 16.35 22.31 27.82
CA THR A 180 16.40 22.77 26.44
C THR A 180 17.20 21.79 25.61
N ALA A 181 16.54 21.11 24.64
CA ALA A 181 17.23 20.36 23.61
C ALA A 181 17.09 21.09 22.27
N SER A 182 18.27 21.40 21.69
CA SER A 182 18.42 22.08 20.41
C SER A 182 17.95 21.20 19.24
N VAL A 183 17.12 21.78 18.38
CA VAL A 183 16.67 21.17 17.12
C VAL A 183 17.81 21.24 16.11
N SER A 184 18.32 20.09 15.67
CA SER A 184 19.27 20.00 14.57
C SER A 184 18.52 19.99 13.24
N ASN A 185 18.83 20.96 12.38
CA ASN A 185 18.27 21.14 11.04
C ASN A 185 18.54 19.91 10.16
N VAL A 186 17.50 19.32 9.63
CA VAL A 186 17.58 18.34 8.52
C VAL A 186 17.50 19.10 7.20
N THR A 187 18.60 19.10 6.45
CA THR A 187 18.69 19.73 5.14
C THR A 187 18.15 18.76 4.07
N TYR A 188 17.12 19.18 3.35
CA TYR A 188 16.61 18.49 2.16
C TYR A 188 17.56 18.74 0.98
N ILE A 189 18.19 17.68 0.43
CA ILE A 189 18.89 17.74 -0.85
C ILE A 189 17.94 17.18 -1.90
N GLY A 190 17.32 18.08 -2.67
CA GLY A 190 16.58 17.71 -3.87
C GLY A 190 17.55 17.48 -5.02
N ASN A 191 17.52 16.31 -5.65
CA ASN A 191 18.19 16.08 -6.95
C ASN A 191 17.20 16.31 -8.08
N ARG A 192 17.65 17.11 -9.04
CA ARG A 192 16.98 17.50 -10.29
C ARG A 192 16.79 16.32 -11.24
#